data_46040f1ab1bd0a6cb53afd944782c65e
#
_entry.id   46040f1ab1bd0a6cb53afd944782c65e
#
_cell.length_a   1.000
_cell.length_b   1.000
_cell.length_c   1.000
_cell.angle_alpha   90.00
_cell.angle_beta   90.00
_cell.angle_gamma   90.00
#
_symmetry.space_group_name_H-M   'P 1'
#
loop_
_entity.id
_entity.type
_entity.pdbx_description
1 polymer ?
#
loop_
_entity_poly.entity_id
_entity_poly.type
_entity_poly.pdbx_seq_one_letter_code
_entity_poly.pdbx_strand_id
1 'polypeptide(L)'
;MIKFCGWLKSYNDLKETDTTNYSKVSIKWNEKIISIIVVAIPCILNFYSMVHSAKFGLKQTIIFDMIGLLVLIPLFYCHELLHCISYSNEEEKCIYVYQTSLLTYCTEKVNKKQMMKILLFPNMVITLPIAFLSLFLTLFLKYEISSIISFIFILVIAGSYSDIAMFISI
;
A
#
# COMPACT_ATOMS: atom_id res chain seq x y z
N MET A 1 12.46 -13.83 12.32
CA MET A 1 13.45 -12.79 11.90
C MET A 1 13.05 -12.18 10.56
N ILE A 2 13.13 -10.84 10.38
CA ILE A 2 12.81 -10.16 9.10
C ILE A 2 14.12 -9.96 8.32
N LYS A 3 14.14 -10.36 7.05
CA LYS A 3 15.30 -10.25 6.15
C LYS A 3 14.89 -9.52 4.86
N PHE A 4 15.78 -8.70 4.33
CA PHE A 4 15.68 -8.23 2.96
C PHE A 4 16.38 -9.22 2.04
N CYS A 5 15.61 -9.88 1.16
CA CYS A 5 16.10 -11.04 0.38
C CYS A 5 16.49 -10.67 -1.07
N GLY A 6 16.41 -9.37 -1.44
CA GLY A 6 16.85 -8.87 -2.74
C GLY A 6 15.79 -9.00 -3.85
N TRP A 7 16.24 -9.18 -5.08
CA TRP A 7 15.38 -9.22 -6.26
C TRP A 7 14.82 -10.62 -6.52
N LEU A 8 13.50 -10.70 -6.70
CA LEU A 8 12.81 -11.92 -7.11
C LEU A 8 12.59 -11.90 -8.63
N LYS A 9 13.10 -12.88 -9.36
CA LYS A 9 12.94 -12.97 -10.81
C LYS A 9 11.58 -13.56 -11.20
N SER A 10 11.11 -14.56 -10.47
CA SER A 10 9.84 -15.23 -10.67
C SER A 10 9.22 -15.65 -9.34
N TYR A 11 7.89 -15.70 -9.26
CA TYR A 11 7.19 -16.31 -8.11
C TYR A 11 7.56 -17.76 -7.90
N ASN A 12 7.98 -18.47 -8.95
CA ASN A 12 8.42 -19.87 -8.87
C ASN A 12 9.74 -20.03 -8.10
N ASP A 13 10.51 -18.96 -7.90
CA ASP A 13 11.75 -18.96 -7.11
C ASP A 13 11.47 -18.90 -5.60
N LEU A 14 10.22 -18.66 -5.19
CA LEU A 14 9.81 -18.74 -3.79
C LEU A 14 9.77 -20.19 -3.34
N LYS A 15 10.20 -20.44 -2.09
CA LYS A 15 10.13 -21.78 -1.50
C LYS A 15 8.70 -22.32 -1.62
N GLU A 16 8.56 -23.48 -2.26
CA GLU A 16 7.26 -24.19 -2.28
C GLU A 16 6.86 -24.53 -0.84
N THR A 17 5.73 -24.00 -0.43
CA THR A 17 5.07 -24.40 0.81
C THR A 17 4.11 -25.53 0.50
N ASP A 18 4.04 -26.52 1.39
CA ASP A 18 3.02 -27.56 1.31
C ASP A 18 1.63 -26.92 1.38
N THR A 19 0.94 -26.88 0.24
CA THR A 19 -0.38 -26.26 0.08
C THR A 19 -1.53 -27.24 0.20
N THR A 20 -1.29 -28.50 0.55
CA THR A 20 -2.29 -29.57 0.56
C THR A 20 -3.51 -29.30 1.45
N ASN A 21 -3.35 -28.45 2.47
CA ASN A 21 -4.42 -28.09 3.42
C ASN A 21 -4.84 -26.59 3.36
N TYR A 22 -4.57 -25.92 2.23
CA TYR A 22 -4.88 -24.48 2.09
C TYR A 22 -5.90 -24.22 0.99
N SER A 23 -6.83 -23.31 1.27
CA SER A 23 -7.66 -22.73 0.22
C SER A 23 -6.92 -21.55 -0.43
N LYS A 24 -6.75 -21.61 -1.75
CA LYS A 24 -6.24 -20.48 -2.52
C LYS A 24 -7.30 -19.36 -2.51
N VAL A 25 -6.95 -18.21 -2.00
CA VAL A 25 -7.81 -17.02 -2.13
C VAL A 25 -7.79 -16.57 -3.60
N SER A 26 -8.94 -16.65 -4.26
CA SER A 26 -9.10 -16.17 -5.64
C SER A 26 -10.02 -14.96 -5.64
N ILE A 27 -9.51 -13.83 -6.13
CA ILE A 27 -10.27 -12.58 -6.23
C ILE A 27 -11.25 -12.68 -7.40
N LYS A 28 -12.55 -12.65 -7.12
CA LYS A 28 -13.61 -12.67 -8.13
C LYS A 28 -13.71 -11.32 -8.84
N TRP A 29 -14.33 -11.31 -10.01
CA TRP A 29 -14.42 -10.08 -10.82
C TRP A 29 -15.18 -8.94 -10.14
N ASN A 30 -16.29 -9.26 -9.46
CA ASN A 30 -17.06 -8.29 -8.68
C ASN A 30 -16.26 -7.70 -7.51
N GLU A 31 -15.43 -8.51 -6.84
CA GLU A 31 -14.57 -8.08 -5.74
C GLU A 31 -13.48 -7.12 -6.25
N LYS A 32 -12.92 -7.39 -7.45
CA LYS A 32 -11.99 -6.48 -8.12
C LYS A 32 -12.64 -5.12 -8.42
N ILE A 33 -13.88 -5.12 -8.93
CA ILE A 33 -14.62 -3.89 -9.22
C ILE A 33 -14.84 -3.09 -7.93
N ILE A 34 -15.29 -3.75 -6.86
CA ILE A 34 -15.49 -3.08 -5.56
C ILE A 34 -14.18 -2.48 -5.07
N SER A 35 -13.08 -3.23 -5.14
CA SER A 35 -11.74 -2.75 -4.73
C SER A 35 -11.30 -1.54 -5.54
N ILE A 36 -11.52 -1.55 -6.85
CA ILE A 36 -11.23 -0.41 -7.73
C ILE A 36 -12.04 0.82 -7.29
N ILE A 37 -13.33 0.66 -7.01
CA ILE A 37 -14.19 1.76 -6.56
C ILE A 37 -13.71 2.32 -5.22
N VAL A 38 -13.41 1.44 -4.25
CA VAL A 38 -12.90 1.82 -2.92
C VAL A 38 -11.62 2.63 -3.01
N VAL A 39 -10.72 2.29 -3.93
CA VAL A 39 -9.46 3.02 -4.17
C VAL A 39 -9.68 4.27 -5.01
N ALA A 40 -10.48 4.19 -6.07
CA ALA A 40 -10.65 5.28 -7.04
C ALA A 40 -11.36 6.50 -6.43
N ILE A 41 -12.38 6.31 -5.58
CA ILE A 41 -13.13 7.43 -5.01
C ILE A 41 -12.21 8.36 -4.20
N PRO A 42 -11.44 7.89 -3.20
CA PRO A 42 -10.49 8.74 -2.48
C PRO A 42 -9.44 9.37 -3.38
N CYS A 43 -8.94 8.64 -4.39
CA CYS A 43 -7.99 9.17 -5.37
C CYS A 43 -8.58 10.35 -6.16
N ILE A 44 -9.80 10.19 -6.68
CA ILE A 44 -10.49 11.24 -7.46
C ILE A 44 -10.75 12.48 -6.59
N LEU A 45 -11.21 12.30 -5.36
CA LEU A 45 -11.46 13.40 -4.42
C LEU A 45 -10.17 14.16 -4.09
N ASN A 46 -9.08 13.44 -3.82
CA ASN A 46 -7.79 14.08 -3.55
C ASN A 46 -7.20 14.74 -4.80
N PHE A 47 -7.31 14.12 -5.96
CA PHE A 47 -6.87 14.70 -7.23
C PHE A 47 -7.66 15.98 -7.55
N TYR A 48 -8.99 15.97 -7.38
CA TYR A 48 -9.81 17.16 -7.53
C TYR A 48 -9.38 18.28 -6.58
N SER A 49 -9.17 17.96 -5.30
CA SER A 49 -8.66 18.90 -4.30
C SER A 49 -7.30 19.49 -4.71
N MET A 50 -6.37 18.65 -5.17
CA MET A 50 -5.04 19.05 -5.62
C MET A 50 -5.13 20.02 -6.82
N VAL A 51 -5.92 19.68 -7.84
CA VAL A 51 -6.09 20.51 -9.05
C VAL A 51 -6.78 21.83 -8.74
N HIS A 52 -7.82 21.81 -7.89
CA HIS A 52 -8.55 23.02 -7.52
C HIS A 52 -7.71 23.96 -6.63
N SER A 53 -6.78 23.40 -5.88
CA SER A 53 -5.86 24.12 -5.02
C SER A 53 -4.59 24.60 -5.73
N ALA A 54 -4.29 24.03 -6.91
CA ALA A 54 -3.05 24.27 -7.64
C ALA A 54 -3.03 25.69 -8.26
N LYS A 55 -2.52 26.64 -7.52
CA LYS A 55 -2.12 27.99 -8.03
C LYS A 55 -0.63 28.04 -8.41
N PHE A 56 -0.01 26.86 -8.65
CA PHE A 56 1.44 26.75 -8.82
C PHE A 56 1.85 26.83 -10.29
N GLY A 57 3.04 27.41 -10.50
CA GLY A 57 3.74 27.27 -11.77
C GLY A 57 4.26 25.84 -11.97
N LEU A 58 4.36 25.37 -13.21
CA LEU A 58 4.81 24.03 -13.60
C LEU A 58 6.09 23.57 -12.86
N LYS A 59 7.06 24.47 -12.69
CA LYS A 59 8.34 24.21 -11.99
C LYS A 59 8.13 23.78 -10.53
N GLN A 60 7.24 24.44 -9.81
CA GLN A 60 6.96 24.12 -8.40
C GLN A 60 6.24 22.77 -8.27
N THR A 61 5.30 22.48 -9.17
CA THR A 61 4.62 21.19 -9.21
C THR A 61 5.61 20.04 -9.41
N ILE A 62 6.54 20.15 -10.36
CA ILE A 62 7.57 19.13 -10.60
C ILE A 62 8.45 18.90 -9.36
N ILE A 63 8.87 19.97 -8.67
CA ILE A 63 9.67 19.84 -7.45
C ILE A 63 8.89 19.09 -6.36
N PHE A 64 7.61 19.41 -6.17
CA PHE A 64 6.77 18.75 -5.18
C PHE A 64 6.52 17.29 -5.51
N ASP A 65 6.29 16.95 -6.77
CA ASP A 65 6.13 15.56 -7.21
C ASP A 65 7.42 14.74 -6.99
N MET A 66 8.59 15.33 -7.24
CA MET A 66 9.88 14.70 -6.96
C MET A 66 10.10 14.44 -5.47
N ILE A 67 9.74 15.39 -4.60
CA ILE A 67 9.80 15.21 -3.15
C ILE A 67 8.83 14.10 -2.74
N GLY A 68 7.61 14.10 -3.27
CA GLY A 68 6.63 13.05 -3.01
C GLY A 68 7.14 11.66 -3.38
N LEU A 69 7.75 11.51 -4.56
CA LEU A 69 8.36 10.24 -5.00
C LEU A 69 9.49 9.77 -4.09
N LEU A 70 10.35 10.68 -3.60
CA LEU A 70 11.42 10.32 -2.66
C LEU A 70 10.87 9.81 -1.32
N VAL A 71 9.75 10.38 -0.85
CA VAL A 71 9.10 9.95 0.40
C VAL A 71 8.37 8.61 0.22
N LEU A 72 7.91 8.29 -0.98
CA LEU A 72 7.19 7.03 -1.25
C LEU A 72 8.05 5.79 -1.07
N ILE A 73 9.34 5.84 -1.44
CA ILE A 73 10.23 4.68 -1.34
C ILE A 73 10.29 4.14 0.10
N PRO A 74 10.63 4.97 1.12
CA PRO A 74 10.60 4.51 2.50
C PRO A 74 9.19 4.15 3.00
N LEU A 75 8.13 4.82 2.52
CA LEU A 75 6.76 4.49 2.91
C LEU A 75 6.34 3.10 2.42
N PHE A 76 6.65 2.73 1.18
CA PHE A 76 6.38 1.38 0.68
C PHE A 76 7.20 0.33 1.41
N TYR A 77 8.46 0.61 1.72
CA TYR A 77 9.26 -0.29 2.55
C TYR A 77 8.66 -0.47 3.96
N CYS A 78 8.22 0.62 4.59
CA CYS A 78 7.52 0.56 5.88
C CYS A 78 6.20 -0.21 5.79
N HIS A 79 5.45 -0.06 4.69
CA HIS A 79 4.21 -0.80 4.45
C HIS A 79 4.46 -2.32 4.45
N GLU A 80 5.45 -2.79 3.68
CA GLU A 80 5.83 -4.21 3.65
C GLU A 80 6.38 -4.70 5.00
N LEU A 81 7.13 -3.85 5.70
CA LEU A 81 7.62 -4.15 7.04
C LEU A 81 6.48 -4.37 8.04
N LEU A 82 5.41 -3.59 7.93
CA LEU A 82 4.21 -3.75 8.77
C LEU A 82 3.49 -5.07 8.48
N HIS A 83 3.43 -5.54 7.22
CA HIS A 83 2.99 -6.90 6.92
C HIS A 83 3.84 -7.92 7.66
N CYS A 84 5.17 -7.81 7.58
CA CYS A 84 6.08 -8.70 8.29
C CYS A 84 5.85 -8.72 9.80
N ILE A 85 5.62 -7.55 10.42
CA ILE A 85 5.37 -7.46 11.87
C ILE A 85 4.06 -8.12 12.26
N SER A 86 3.07 -8.13 11.37
CA SER A 86 1.73 -8.71 11.62
C SER A 86 1.71 -10.24 11.62
N TYR A 87 2.73 -10.90 11.05
CA TYR A 87 2.92 -12.34 11.20
C TYR A 87 3.50 -12.70 12.58
N SER A 88 3.41 -13.96 12.99
CA SER A 88 4.04 -14.41 14.25
C SER A 88 5.57 -14.28 14.18
N ASN A 89 6.26 -14.34 15.32
CA ASN A 89 7.72 -14.20 15.36
C ASN A 89 8.46 -15.52 15.11
N GLU A 90 7.76 -16.62 14.91
CA GLU A 90 8.33 -17.98 14.84
C GLU A 90 8.98 -18.27 13.47
N GLU A 91 8.42 -17.70 12.39
CA GLU A 91 8.87 -17.97 11.01
C GLU A 91 9.82 -16.89 10.47
N GLU A 92 10.64 -17.29 9.50
CA GLU A 92 11.43 -16.32 8.72
C GLU A 92 10.54 -15.56 7.75
N LYS A 93 10.75 -14.25 7.67
CA LYS A 93 10.00 -13.33 6.83
C LYS A 93 10.95 -12.64 5.89
N CYS A 94 10.63 -12.64 4.62
CA CYS A 94 11.44 -12.04 3.57
C CYS A 94 10.68 -10.89 2.90
N ILE A 95 11.39 -9.79 2.66
CA ILE A 95 10.94 -8.72 1.77
C ILE A 95 11.75 -8.83 0.48
N TYR A 96 11.07 -8.99 -0.63
CA TYR A 96 11.64 -9.05 -1.97
C TYR A 96 11.29 -7.82 -2.79
N VAL A 97 12.14 -7.47 -3.73
CA VAL A 97 11.79 -6.58 -4.83
C VAL A 97 11.33 -7.45 -6.00
N TYR A 98 10.09 -7.29 -6.42
CA TYR A 98 9.53 -8.00 -7.57
C TYR A 98 8.99 -6.99 -8.59
N GLN A 99 9.59 -6.99 -9.79
CA GLN A 99 9.32 -5.97 -10.81
C GLN A 99 9.50 -4.55 -10.25
N THR A 100 8.41 -3.79 -10.10
CA THR A 100 8.40 -2.41 -9.58
C THR A 100 7.82 -2.29 -8.19
N SER A 101 7.51 -3.41 -7.53
CA SER A 101 6.89 -3.45 -6.21
C SER A 101 7.75 -4.20 -5.20
N LEU A 102 7.48 -3.96 -3.93
CA LEU A 102 7.97 -4.79 -2.83
C LEU A 102 6.96 -5.90 -2.57
N LEU A 103 7.43 -7.04 -2.13
CA LEU A 103 6.62 -8.22 -1.82
C LEU A 103 7.07 -8.81 -0.48
N THR A 104 6.17 -8.89 0.46
CA THR A 104 6.37 -9.64 1.71
C THR A 104 6.04 -11.10 1.49
N TYR A 105 6.97 -11.97 1.86
CA TYR A 105 6.82 -13.41 1.83
C TYR A 105 7.05 -14.02 3.20
N CYS A 106 6.14 -14.87 3.63
CA CYS A 106 6.23 -15.64 4.87
C CYS A 106 5.62 -17.04 4.66
N THR A 107 6.25 -18.05 5.23
CA THR A 107 5.76 -19.45 5.17
C THR A 107 4.76 -19.78 6.29
N GLU A 108 4.46 -18.83 7.16
CA GLU A 108 3.54 -19.01 8.28
C GLU A 108 2.12 -19.35 7.82
N LYS A 109 1.55 -20.38 8.46
CA LYS A 109 0.16 -20.76 8.29
C LYS A 109 -0.75 -19.82 9.07
N VAL A 110 -1.53 -19.03 8.35
CA VAL A 110 -2.42 -18.04 8.96
C VAL A 110 -3.89 -18.40 8.78
N ASN A 111 -4.71 -18.14 9.78
CA ASN A 111 -6.16 -18.27 9.67
C ASN A 111 -6.78 -16.99 9.05
N LYS A 112 -8.06 -17.09 8.66
CA LYS A 112 -8.80 -15.97 8.05
C LYS A 112 -8.68 -14.66 8.85
N LYS A 113 -8.89 -14.69 10.17
CA LYS A 113 -8.84 -13.50 11.02
C LYS A 113 -7.44 -12.87 11.06
N GLN A 114 -6.42 -13.72 11.12
CA GLN A 114 -5.02 -13.27 11.10
C GLN A 114 -4.67 -12.68 9.73
N MET A 115 -5.08 -13.32 8.63
CA MET A 115 -4.87 -12.78 7.28
C MET A 115 -5.53 -11.41 7.11
N MET A 116 -6.77 -11.23 7.59
CA MET A 116 -7.44 -9.92 7.59
C MET A 116 -6.66 -8.86 8.37
N LYS A 117 -6.08 -9.20 9.53
CA LYS A 117 -5.23 -8.28 10.30
C LYS A 117 -3.97 -7.91 9.53
N ILE A 118 -3.30 -8.89 8.92
CA ILE A 118 -2.07 -8.67 8.13
C ILE A 118 -2.34 -7.68 7.00
N LEU A 119 -3.44 -7.85 6.27
CA LEU A 119 -3.81 -6.99 5.14
C LEU A 119 -4.24 -5.57 5.57
N LEU A 120 -4.92 -5.45 6.71
CA LEU A 120 -5.41 -4.17 7.19
C LEU A 120 -4.36 -3.35 7.94
N PHE A 121 -3.42 -3.98 8.63
CA PHE A 121 -2.51 -3.31 9.55
C PHE A 121 -1.68 -2.21 8.89
N PRO A 122 -1.02 -2.41 7.74
CA PRO A 122 -0.30 -1.35 7.05
C PRO A 122 -1.22 -0.20 6.63
N ASN A 123 -2.42 -0.51 6.18
CA ASN A 123 -3.40 0.49 5.77
C ASN A 123 -3.89 1.34 6.94
N MET A 124 -4.08 0.75 8.12
CA MET A 124 -4.46 1.47 9.34
C MET A 124 -3.33 2.35 9.87
N VAL A 125 -2.08 1.92 9.75
CA VAL A 125 -0.91 2.63 10.31
C VAL A 125 -0.37 3.70 9.36
N ILE A 126 -0.43 3.48 8.04
CA ILE A 126 0.14 4.39 7.04
C ILE A 126 -0.96 5.11 6.27
N THR A 127 -1.83 4.36 5.56
CA THR A 127 -2.78 4.95 4.61
C THR A 127 -3.81 5.83 5.30
N LEU A 128 -4.38 5.36 6.40
CA LEU A 128 -5.42 6.09 7.12
C LEU A 128 -4.89 7.40 7.76
N PRO A 129 -3.75 7.43 8.47
CA PRO A 129 -3.19 8.67 8.98
C PRO A 129 -2.82 9.68 7.88
N ILE A 130 -2.28 9.21 6.74
CA ILE A 130 -1.97 10.10 5.60
C ILE A 130 -3.27 10.66 5.00
N ALA A 131 -4.34 9.87 4.90
CA ALA A 131 -5.65 10.33 4.46
C ALA A 131 -6.21 11.43 5.36
N PHE A 132 -6.18 11.23 6.67
CA PHE A 132 -6.62 12.24 7.63
C PHE A 132 -5.75 13.50 7.57
N LEU A 133 -4.44 13.35 7.47
CA LEU A 133 -3.52 14.48 7.34
C LEU A 133 -3.77 15.24 6.04
N SER A 134 -3.96 14.56 4.92
CA SER A 134 -4.30 15.17 3.63
C SER A 134 -5.59 15.98 3.73
N LEU A 135 -6.65 15.40 4.31
CA LEU A 135 -7.93 16.08 4.50
C LEU A 135 -7.81 17.29 5.43
N PHE A 136 -7.12 17.14 6.56
CA PHE A 136 -6.89 18.23 7.52
C PHE A 136 -6.13 19.40 6.89
N LEU A 137 -5.05 19.13 6.18
CA LEU A 137 -4.26 20.16 5.52
C LEU A 137 -5.04 20.86 4.42
N THR A 138 -5.88 20.12 3.68
CA THR A 138 -6.75 20.72 2.65
C THR A 138 -7.78 21.65 3.25
N LEU A 139 -8.30 21.35 4.43
CA LEU A 139 -9.34 22.15 5.08
C LEU A 139 -8.79 23.37 5.86
N PHE A 140 -7.60 23.25 6.46
CA PHE A 140 -7.13 24.18 7.49
C PHE A 140 -5.82 24.90 7.17
N LEU A 141 -5.02 24.46 6.20
CA LEU A 141 -3.69 25.00 5.92
C LEU A 141 -3.49 25.39 4.45
N LYS A 142 -2.35 26.06 4.20
CA LYS A 142 -1.97 26.54 2.87
C LYS A 142 -1.77 25.40 1.87
N TYR A 143 -2.22 25.65 0.67
CA TYR A 143 -2.34 24.75 -0.47
C TYR A 143 -1.07 23.97 -0.87
N GLU A 144 0.12 24.50 -0.57
CA GLU A 144 1.41 23.92 -1.01
C GLU A 144 1.68 22.56 -0.38
N ILE A 145 1.61 22.47 0.95
CA ILE A 145 1.86 21.23 1.69
C ILE A 145 0.73 20.21 1.45
N SER A 146 -0.51 20.72 1.30
CA SER A 146 -1.68 19.88 1.01
C SER A 146 -1.53 19.12 -0.31
N SER A 147 -1.00 19.72 -1.37
CA SER A 147 -0.83 19.06 -2.67
C SER A 147 0.18 17.93 -2.62
N ILE A 148 1.33 18.11 -1.93
CA ILE A 148 2.33 17.07 -1.74
C ILE A 148 1.73 15.86 -1.01
N ILE A 149 1.03 16.12 0.10
CA ILE A 149 0.46 15.05 0.92
C ILE A 149 -0.69 14.35 0.20
N SER A 150 -1.50 15.07 -0.57
CA SER A 150 -2.53 14.48 -1.41
C SER A 150 -1.96 13.60 -2.51
N PHE A 151 -0.85 14.00 -3.12
CA PHE A 151 -0.13 13.18 -4.10
C PHE A 151 0.42 11.90 -3.46
N ILE A 152 1.09 12.02 -2.31
CA ILE A 152 1.58 10.85 -1.55
C ILE A 152 0.41 9.92 -1.18
N PHE A 153 -0.71 10.46 -0.72
CA PHE A 153 -1.91 9.68 -0.38
C PHE A 153 -2.43 8.88 -1.58
N ILE A 154 -2.58 9.51 -2.75
CA ILE A 154 -3.04 8.85 -3.98
C ILE A 154 -2.14 7.66 -4.32
N LEU A 155 -0.82 7.84 -4.24
CA LEU A 155 0.14 6.78 -4.58
C LEU A 155 0.17 5.66 -3.53
N VAL A 156 0.06 5.99 -2.24
CA VAL A 156 0.01 5.00 -1.15
C VAL A 156 -1.25 4.15 -1.23
N ILE A 157 -2.43 4.75 -1.45
CA ILE A 157 -3.67 3.99 -1.55
C ILE A 157 -3.72 3.15 -2.83
N ALA A 158 -3.18 3.66 -3.95
CA ALA A 158 -3.05 2.89 -5.18
C ALA A 158 -2.12 1.68 -5.01
N GLY A 159 -1.00 1.84 -4.27
CA GLY A 159 -0.09 0.74 -3.92
C GLY A 159 -0.74 -0.31 -3.01
N SER A 160 -1.67 0.10 -2.15
CA SER A 160 -2.41 -0.80 -1.26
C SER A 160 -3.59 -1.53 -1.94
N TYR A 161 -3.80 -1.34 -3.24
CA TYR A 161 -4.94 -1.94 -3.97
C TYR A 161 -5.00 -3.46 -3.83
N SER A 162 -3.86 -4.14 -3.92
CA SER A 162 -3.79 -5.60 -3.79
C SER A 162 -4.27 -6.11 -2.43
N ASP A 163 -3.90 -5.40 -1.36
CA ASP A 163 -4.29 -5.76 0.01
C ASP A 163 -5.79 -5.57 0.22
N ILE A 164 -6.32 -4.43 -0.29
CA ILE A 164 -7.75 -4.12 -0.24
C ILE A 164 -8.55 -5.17 -1.04
N ALA A 165 -8.08 -5.53 -2.23
CA ALA A 165 -8.73 -6.53 -3.07
C ALA A 165 -8.74 -7.91 -2.40
N MET A 166 -7.62 -8.31 -1.80
CA MET A 166 -7.51 -9.57 -1.07
C MET A 166 -8.37 -9.56 0.21
N PHE A 167 -8.39 -8.44 0.96
CA PHE A 167 -9.23 -8.28 2.13
C PHE A 167 -10.73 -8.44 1.82
N ILE A 168 -11.20 -7.86 0.70
CA ILE A 168 -12.60 -7.98 0.26
C ILE A 168 -12.94 -9.41 -0.15
N SER A 169 -11.95 -10.18 -0.64
CA SER A 169 -12.13 -11.54 -1.16
C SER A 169 -12.15 -12.62 -0.05
N ILE A 170 -11.66 -12.29 1.13
CA ILE A 170 -11.64 -13.20 2.29
C ILE A 170 -12.98 -13.22 3.02
#